data_fb8e14d17f8cfb4cb270bebaad607301
#
_entry.id   fb8e14d17f8cfb4cb270bebaad607301
#
_cell.length_a   1.000
_cell.length_b   1.000
_cell.length_c   1.000
_cell.angle_alpha   90.00
_cell.angle_beta   90.00
_cell.angle_gamma   90.00
#
_symmetry.space_group_name_H-M   'P 1'
#
loop_
_entity.id
_entity.type
_entity.pdbx_description
1 polymer ?
#
loop_
_entity_poly.entity_id
_entity_poly.type
_entity_poly.pdbx_seq_one_letter_code
_entity_poly.pdbx_strand_id
1 'polypeptide(L)'
;KRADELELESVRHNGVPIKKGLIQVLERLRKSGLRMAVATSSRRAIAEEYLINANVYKFFDLLVCGDEVEKGKPHPEIFITAAQKLNLQPSQCLMFEDSENGICSAHDAGGITILFKDIKEPNDRMLAKANFYYQDLYEYLNALDQYIPEMDMPQLQEPFPQSLNQLTVGIHGFGAI
;
A
#
# COMPACT_ATOMS: atom_id res chain seq x y z
N LYS A 1 -13.38 -6.93 20.52
CA LYS A 1 -13.03 -8.36 20.79
C LYS A 1 -13.97 -9.31 20.05
N ARG A 2 -15.30 -9.18 20.22
CA ARG A 2 -16.30 -10.06 19.55
C ARG A 2 -16.44 -9.78 18.05
N ALA A 3 -16.30 -8.53 17.62
CA ALA A 3 -16.32 -8.16 16.20
C ALA A 3 -15.10 -8.72 15.46
N ASP A 4 -13.92 -8.57 16.03
CA ASP A 4 -12.67 -9.09 15.49
C ASP A 4 -12.71 -10.63 15.34
N GLU A 5 -13.29 -11.33 16.32
CA GLU A 5 -13.44 -12.79 16.28
C GLU A 5 -14.37 -13.24 15.15
N LEU A 6 -15.51 -12.56 14.94
CA LEU A 6 -16.45 -12.86 13.86
C LEU A 6 -15.86 -12.57 12.49
N GLU A 7 -15.09 -11.49 12.37
CA GLU A 7 -14.39 -11.12 11.15
C GLU A 7 -13.34 -12.17 10.77
N LEU A 8 -12.53 -12.61 11.72
CA LEU A 8 -11.55 -13.68 11.51
C LEU A 8 -12.19 -15.02 11.18
N GLU A 9 -13.30 -15.37 11.81
CA GLU A 9 -14.04 -16.60 11.46
C GLU A 9 -14.56 -16.53 10.02
N SER A 10 -15.08 -15.39 9.59
CA SER A 10 -15.52 -15.20 8.19
C SER A 10 -14.36 -15.37 7.21
N VAL A 11 -13.20 -14.78 7.50
CA VAL A 11 -11.99 -14.90 6.68
C VAL A 11 -11.52 -16.34 6.55
N ARG A 12 -11.53 -17.08 7.65
CA ARG A 12 -11.13 -18.50 7.69
C ARG A 12 -12.04 -19.39 6.86
N HIS A 13 -13.34 -19.09 6.80
CA HIS A 13 -14.33 -19.89 6.09
C HIS A 13 -14.48 -19.49 4.62
N ASN A 14 -14.44 -18.20 4.32
CA ASN A 14 -14.78 -17.65 3.01
C ASN A 14 -13.56 -17.18 2.21
N GLY A 15 -12.38 -17.18 2.83
CA GLY A 15 -11.19 -16.53 2.27
C GLY A 15 -11.28 -15.01 2.32
N VAL A 16 -10.19 -14.35 1.89
CA VAL A 16 -10.13 -12.90 1.76
C VAL A 16 -10.34 -12.53 0.29
N PRO A 17 -11.38 -11.74 -0.04
CA PRO A 17 -11.51 -11.22 -1.40
C PRO A 17 -10.35 -10.26 -1.68
N ILE A 18 -9.66 -10.46 -2.78
CA ILE A 18 -8.56 -9.58 -3.23
C ILE A 18 -8.99 -8.78 -4.46
N LYS A 19 -8.57 -7.52 -4.53
CA LYS A 19 -8.78 -6.69 -5.71
C LYS A 19 -8.09 -7.31 -6.92
N LYS A 20 -8.79 -7.30 -8.05
CA LYS A 20 -8.23 -7.80 -9.32
C LYS A 20 -6.96 -7.04 -9.67
N GLY A 21 -5.92 -7.75 -10.08
CA GLY A 21 -4.62 -7.17 -10.40
C GLY A 21 -3.65 -7.05 -9.23
N LEU A 22 -4.07 -7.31 -7.98
CA LEU A 22 -3.20 -7.15 -6.81
C LEU A 22 -1.94 -8.03 -6.89
N ILE A 23 -2.11 -9.31 -7.19
CA ILE A 23 -0.96 -10.25 -7.27
C ILE A 23 0.03 -9.79 -8.35
N GLN A 24 -0.47 -9.41 -9.53
CA GLN A 24 0.36 -8.95 -10.64
C GLN A 24 1.17 -7.68 -10.26
N VAL A 25 0.52 -6.72 -9.58
CA VAL A 25 1.20 -5.51 -9.09
C VAL A 25 2.29 -5.89 -8.07
N LEU A 26 1.97 -6.73 -7.08
CA LEU A 26 2.93 -7.15 -6.06
C LEU A 26 4.13 -7.90 -6.67
N GLU A 27 3.89 -8.81 -7.60
CA GLU A 27 4.94 -9.53 -8.33
C GLU A 27 5.82 -8.57 -9.15
N ARG A 28 5.19 -7.62 -9.85
CA ARG A 28 5.90 -6.63 -10.66
C ARG A 28 6.81 -5.73 -9.81
N LEU A 29 6.28 -5.23 -8.68
CA LEU A 29 7.05 -4.42 -7.76
C LEU A 29 8.20 -5.22 -7.12
N ARG A 30 7.96 -6.49 -6.78
CA ARG A 30 8.99 -7.37 -6.21
C ARG A 30 10.10 -7.68 -7.21
N LYS A 31 9.75 -7.95 -8.48
CA LYS A 31 10.72 -8.13 -9.57
C LYS A 31 11.59 -6.89 -9.79
N SER A 32 11.05 -5.70 -9.54
CA SER A 32 11.80 -4.44 -9.61
C SER A 32 12.73 -4.20 -8.39
N GLY A 33 12.86 -5.17 -7.48
CA GLY A 33 13.74 -5.07 -6.32
C GLY A 33 13.24 -4.13 -5.22
N LEU A 34 11.98 -3.68 -5.29
CA LEU A 34 11.40 -2.76 -4.32
C LEU A 34 11.11 -3.46 -3.00
N ARG A 35 11.41 -2.78 -1.90
CA ARG A 35 10.98 -3.18 -0.56
C ARG A 35 9.53 -2.78 -0.36
N MET A 36 8.75 -3.67 0.25
CA MET A 36 7.32 -3.48 0.43
C MET A 36 6.92 -3.60 1.90
N ALA A 37 6.09 -2.67 2.36
CA ALA A 37 5.54 -2.69 3.71
C ALA A 37 4.02 -2.55 3.69
N VAL A 38 3.36 -3.12 4.67
CA VAL A 38 1.95 -2.85 4.97
C VAL A 38 1.88 -1.83 6.10
N ALA A 39 1.08 -0.77 5.90
CA ALA A 39 0.73 0.21 6.91
C ALA A 39 -0.80 0.22 7.09
N THR A 40 -1.32 -0.46 8.10
CA THR A 40 -2.75 -0.69 8.30
C THR A 40 -3.26 -0.19 9.63
N SER A 41 -4.50 0.30 9.67
CA SER A 41 -5.19 0.64 10.92
C SER A 41 -5.64 -0.60 11.72
N SER A 42 -5.63 -1.78 11.11
CA SER A 42 -5.95 -3.04 11.78
C SER A 42 -4.88 -3.41 12.80
N ARG A 43 -5.27 -4.21 13.81
CA ARG A 43 -4.33 -4.80 14.75
C ARG A 43 -3.47 -5.86 14.05
N ARG A 44 -2.25 -6.05 14.53
CA ARG A 44 -1.28 -6.98 13.93
C ARG A 44 -1.85 -8.38 13.73
N ALA A 45 -2.47 -8.96 14.76
CA ALA A 45 -3.00 -10.32 14.67
C ALA A 45 -4.04 -10.47 13.55
N ILE A 46 -4.87 -9.45 13.31
CA ILE A 46 -5.87 -9.44 12.24
C ILE A 46 -5.18 -9.25 10.90
N ALA A 47 -4.29 -8.27 10.79
CA ALA A 47 -3.58 -7.96 9.57
C ALA A 47 -2.77 -9.15 9.04
N GLU A 48 -2.03 -9.83 9.91
CA GLU A 48 -1.25 -11.01 9.54
C GLU A 48 -2.14 -12.15 9.04
N GLU A 49 -3.22 -12.45 9.74
CA GLU A 49 -4.15 -13.51 9.34
C GLU A 49 -4.80 -13.22 7.98
N TYR A 50 -5.19 -11.98 7.71
CA TYR A 50 -5.71 -11.55 6.41
C TYR A 50 -4.68 -11.73 5.29
N LEU A 51 -3.46 -11.25 5.48
CA LEU A 51 -2.40 -11.34 4.48
C LEU A 51 -2.00 -12.79 4.19
N ILE A 52 -1.98 -13.65 5.21
CA ILE A 52 -1.69 -15.07 5.07
C ILE A 52 -2.81 -15.75 4.29
N ASN A 53 -4.07 -15.54 4.66
CA ASN A 53 -5.22 -16.12 3.97
C ASN A 53 -5.36 -15.62 2.53
N ALA A 54 -5.00 -14.37 2.26
CA ALA A 54 -4.93 -13.82 0.90
C ALA A 54 -3.71 -14.32 0.11
N ASN A 55 -2.79 -15.09 0.73
CA ASN A 55 -1.54 -15.55 0.15
C ASN A 55 -0.61 -14.44 -0.37
N VAL A 56 -0.66 -13.26 0.28
CA VAL A 56 0.14 -12.09 -0.10
C VAL A 56 1.19 -11.69 0.95
N TYR A 57 1.16 -12.28 2.14
CA TYR A 57 2.10 -11.97 3.23
C TYR A 57 3.56 -12.03 2.79
N LYS A 58 3.91 -13.01 1.96
CA LYS A 58 5.26 -13.26 1.42
C LYS A 58 5.85 -12.11 0.59
N PHE A 59 5.03 -11.19 0.13
CA PHE A 59 5.49 -10.04 -0.66
C PHE A 59 6.02 -8.90 0.21
N PHE A 60 5.71 -8.88 1.50
CA PHE A 60 6.02 -7.76 2.38
C PHE A 60 7.22 -8.04 3.26
N ASP A 61 8.10 -7.05 3.36
CA ASP A 61 9.30 -7.10 4.20
C ASP A 61 8.98 -6.76 5.66
N LEU A 62 7.93 -5.96 5.89
CA LEU A 62 7.44 -5.62 7.22
C LEU A 62 5.98 -5.16 7.22
N LEU A 63 5.39 -5.17 8.41
CA LEU A 63 4.08 -4.61 8.71
C LEU A 63 4.22 -3.55 9.79
N VAL A 64 3.41 -2.48 9.68
CA VAL A 64 3.11 -1.53 10.76
C VAL A 64 1.61 -1.49 10.94
N CYS A 65 1.15 -1.81 12.12
CA CYS A 65 -0.27 -2.02 12.44
C CYS A 65 -0.78 -0.95 13.40
N GLY A 66 -2.11 -0.80 13.46
CA GLY A 66 -2.74 0.23 14.26
C GLY A 66 -2.47 0.16 15.77
N ASP A 67 -2.12 -1.01 16.28
CA ASP A 67 -1.73 -1.24 17.68
C ASP A 67 -0.23 -0.97 17.94
N GLU A 68 0.53 -0.52 16.95
CA GLU A 68 1.96 -0.19 17.05
C GLU A 68 2.24 1.31 16.94
N VAL A 69 1.22 2.13 16.79
CA VAL A 69 1.31 3.59 16.70
C VAL A 69 0.43 4.25 17.75
N GLU A 70 0.83 5.44 18.20
CA GLU A 70 0.04 6.20 19.18
C GLU A 70 -1.15 6.89 18.52
N LYS A 71 -0.96 7.38 17.28
CA LYS A 71 -1.96 8.13 16.53
C LYS A 71 -2.25 7.42 15.21
N GLY A 72 -3.47 6.89 15.10
CA GLY A 72 -3.95 6.27 13.86
C GLY A 72 -4.26 7.28 12.75
N LYS A 73 -4.48 6.78 11.52
CA LYS A 73 -4.89 7.58 10.37
C LYS A 73 -6.12 8.43 10.71
N PRO A 74 -6.20 9.69 10.34
CA PRO A 74 -5.39 10.38 9.32
C PRO A 74 -4.03 10.94 9.78
N HIS A 75 -3.59 10.69 11.02
CA HIS A 75 -2.26 11.11 11.47
C HIS A 75 -1.18 10.37 10.67
N PRO A 76 -0.06 11.03 10.28
CA PRO A 76 0.95 10.45 9.39
C PRO A 76 1.87 9.40 10.05
N GLU A 77 1.76 9.19 11.35
CA GLU A 77 2.69 8.38 12.15
C GLU A 77 2.93 6.99 11.57
N ILE A 78 1.87 6.31 11.12
CA ILE A 78 1.99 4.93 10.64
C ILE A 78 2.86 4.82 9.37
N PHE A 79 2.75 5.79 8.45
CA PHE A 79 3.57 5.82 7.23
C PHE A 79 5.00 6.25 7.52
N ILE A 80 5.19 7.23 8.42
CA ILE A 80 6.52 7.65 8.88
C ILE A 80 7.24 6.46 9.54
N THR A 81 6.55 5.74 10.42
CA THR A 81 7.09 4.55 11.09
C THR A 81 7.46 3.45 10.09
N ALA A 82 6.60 3.20 9.09
CA ALA A 82 6.89 2.22 8.04
C ALA A 82 8.14 2.59 7.24
N ALA A 83 8.25 3.85 6.80
CA ALA A 83 9.42 4.34 6.09
C ALA A 83 10.69 4.21 6.93
N GLN A 84 10.66 4.63 8.20
CA GLN A 84 11.78 4.52 9.13
C GLN A 84 12.24 3.06 9.33
N LYS A 85 11.31 2.12 9.54
CA LYS A 85 11.62 0.69 9.67
C LYS A 85 12.25 0.10 8.40
N LEU A 86 11.98 0.68 7.24
CA LEU A 86 12.64 0.35 5.98
C LEU A 86 13.95 1.13 5.74
N ASN A 87 14.37 1.96 6.68
CA ASN A 87 15.53 2.86 6.54
C ASN A 87 15.40 3.80 5.33
N LEU A 88 14.20 4.38 5.14
CA LEU A 88 13.87 5.31 4.07
C LEU A 88 13.28 6.61 4.64
N GLN A 89 13.39 7.68 3.85
CA GLN A 89 12.59 8.88 4.06
C GLN A 89 11.19 8.69 3.45
N PRO A 90 10.13 9.24 4.03
CA PRO A 90 8.79 9.16 3.44
C PRO A 90 8.72 9.62 1.98
N SER A 91 9.49 10.66 1.61
CA SER A 91 9.57 11.18 0.24
C SER A 91 10.15 10.19 -0.78
N GLN A 92 10.77 9.10 -0.32
CA GLN A 92 11.28 8.01 -1.15
C GLN A 92 10.28 6.85 -1.26
N CYS A 93 9.07 7.01 -0.73
CA CYS A 93 8.07 5.94 -0.63
C CYS A 93 6.85 6.24 -1.51
N LEU A 94 6.43 5.25 -2.30
CA LEU A 94 5.11 5.22 -2.89
C LEU A 94 4.11 4.74 -1.83
N MET A 95 3.09 5.54 -1.56
CA MET A 95 2.08 5.24 -0.56
C MET A 95 0.72 5.05 -1.24
N PHE A 96 0.25 3.82 -1.26
CA PHE A 96 -0.99 3.40 -1.92
C PHE A 96 -2.14 3.48 -0.94
N GLU A 97 -3.23 4.12 -1.35
CA GLU A 97 -4.41 4.31 -0.53
C GLU A 97 -5.70 4.35 -1.34
N ASP A 98 -6.81 4.03 -0.69
CA ASP A 98 -8.16 4.05 -1.24
C ASP A 98 -9.16 4.76 -0.32
N SER A 99 -8.72 5.21 0.84
CA SER A 99 -9.54 5.87 1.86
C SER A 99 -9.13 7.32 2.11
N GLU A 100 -10.09 8.15 2.54
CA GLU A 100 -9.82 9.56 2.84
C GLU A 100 -8.83 9.72 3.99
N ASN A 101 -9.00 8.97 5.08
CA ASN A 101 -8.07 9.04 6.21
C ASN A 101 -6.69 8.53 5.81
N GLY A 102 -6.63 7.52 4.95
CA GLY A 102 -5.37 6.96 4.47
C GLY A 102 -4.61 7.92 3.58
N ILE A 103 -5.26 8.50 2.56
CA ILE A 103 -4.59 9.44 1.66
C ILE A 103 -4.14 10.71 2.37
N CYS A 104 -4.92 11.20 3.37
CA CYS A 104 -4.49 12.31 4.22
C CYS A 104 -3.23 11.93 5.02
N SER A 105 -3.22 10.76 5.63
CA SER A 105 -2.08 10.25 6.41
C SER A 105 -0.81 10.11 5.55
N ALA A 106 -0.94 9.53 4.36
CA ALA A 106 0.17 9.34 3.42
C ALA A 106 0.74 10.68 2.91
N HIS A 107 -0.14 11.59 2.51
CA HIS A 107 0.25 12.94 2.07
C HIS A 107 0.96 13.71 3.18
N ASP A 108 0.39 13.72 4.39
CA ASP A 108 0.93 14.48 5.52
C ASP A 108 2.22 13.84 6.07
N ALA A 109 2.49 12.57 5.75
CA ALA A 109 3.78 11.92 5.96
C ALA A 109 4.87 12.41 4.99
N GLY A 110 4.48 13.04 3.88
CA GLY A 110 5.39 13.51 2.84
C GLY A 110 5.76 12.44 1.80
N GLY A 111 4.95 11.38 1.66
CA GLY A 111 5.12 10.33 0.67
C GLY A 111 4.61 10.70 -0.70
N ILE A 112 4.98 9.92 -1.71
CA ILE A 112 4.41 9.99 -3.05
C ILE A 112 3.10 9.18 -3.02
N THR A 113 1.97 9.87 -3.07
CA THR A 113 0.65 9.30 -2.83
C THR A 113 0.01 8.78 -4.12
N ILE A 114 -0.45 7.54 -4.07
CA ILE A 114 -1.18 6.88 -5.15
C ILE A 114 -2.55 6.51 -4.62
N LEU A 115 -3.57 7.16 -5.15
CA LEU A 115 -4.96 6.93 -4.78
C LEU A 115 -5.59 5.94 -5.75
N PHE A 116 -6.26 4.93 -5.21
CA PHE A 116 -7.11 4.02 -5.98
C PHE A 116 -8.58 4.26 -5.66
N LYS A 117 -9.42 4.12 -6.68
CA LYS A 117 -10.86 4.09 -6.48
C LYS A 117 -11.23 2.87 -5.63
N ASP A 118 -12.03 3.13 -4.63
CA ASP A 118 -12.75 2.10 -3.89
C ASP A 118 -14.21 2.00 -4.41
N ILE A 119 -15.15 1.54 -3.60
CA ILE A 119 -16.58 1.41 -3.95
C ILE A 119 -17.17 2.75 -4.43
N LYS A 120 -16.72 3.86 -3.83
CA LYS A 120 -17.14 5.23 -4.17
C LYS A 120 -16.05 5.97 -4.94
N GLU A 121 -16.47 6.93 -5.78
CA GLU A 121 -15.54 7.89 -6.37
C GLU A 121 -14.86 8.72 -5.27
N PRO A 122 -13.56 9.02 -5.43
CA PRO A 122 -12.87 9.90 -4.50
C PRO A 122 -13.45 11.32 -4.54
N ASN A 123 -13.51 11.95 -3.40
CA ASN A 123 -13.92 13.35 -3.28
C ASN A 123 -12.75 14.30 -3.62
N ASP A 124 -13.07 15.60 -3.78
CA ASP A 124 -12.07 16.63 -4.13
C ASP A 124 -10.91 16.69 -3.12
N ARG A 125 -11.17 16.44 -1.84
CA ARG A 125 -10.14 16.43 -0.79
C ARG A 125 -9.15 15.28 -0.98
N MET A 126 -9.63 14.11 -1.36
CA MET A 126 -8.78 12.94 -1.65
C MET A 126 -7.94 13.21 -2.89
N LEU A 127 -8.57 13.71 -3.96
CA LEU A 127 -7.88 14.03 -5.21
C LEU A 127 -6.82 15.12 -5.03
N ALA A 128 -7.09 16.15 -4.21
CA ALA A 128 -6.13 17.20 -3.92
C ALA A 128 -4.86 16.71 -3.17
N LYS A 129 -4.94 15.58 -2.48
CA LYS A 129 -3.83 14.98 -1.72
C LYS A 129 -3.13 13.85 -2.48
N ALA A 130 -3.65 13.43 -3.62
CA ALA A 130 -3.07 12.38 -4.45
C ALA A 130 -2.10 12.96 -5.47
N ASN A 131 -0.89 12.40 -5.56
CA ASN A 131 0.03 12.67 -6.67
C ASN A 131 -0.43 11.96 -7.94
N PHE A 132 -1.00 10.76 -7.78
CA PHE A 132 -1.54 9.94 -8.87
C PHE A 132 -2.87 9.33 -8.44
N TYR A 133 -3.77 9.19 -9.41
CA TYR A 133 -5.07 8.53 -9.22
C TYR A 133 -5.29 7.49 -10.31
N TYR A 134 -5.72 6.30 -9.92
CA TYR A 134 -6.06 5.19 -10.81
C TYR A 134 -7.42 4.60 -10.44
N GLN A 135 -8.19 4.21 -11.45
CA GLN A 135 -9.48 3.56 -11.28
C GLN A 135 -9.33 2.16 -10.65
N ASP A 136 -8.26 1.45 -11.03
CA ASP A 136 -7.97 0.11 -10.53
C ASP A 136 -6.47 -0.24 -10.63
N LEU A 137 -6.14 -1.42 -10.14
CA LEU A 137 -4.76 -1.92 -10.14
C LEU A 137 -4.25 -2.30 -11.53
N TYR A 138 -5.13 -2.60 -12.50
CA TYR A 138 -4.71 -2.86 -13.87
C TYR A 138 -4.31 -1.59 -14.59
N GLU A 139 -5.04 -0.49 -14.38
CA GLU A 139 -4.64 0.82 -14.91
C GLU A 139 -3.26 1.21 -14.39
N TYR A 140 -3.02 1.03 -13.08
CA TYR A 140 -1.70 1.25 -12.49
C TYR A 140 -0.63 0.32 -13.08
N LEU A 141 -0.93 -0.97 -13.26
CA LEU A 141 0.00 -1.94 -13.85
C LEU A 141 0.40 -1.54 -15.28
N ASN A 142 -0.58 -1.13 -16.08
CA ASN A 142 -0.32 -0.63 -17.44
C ASN A 142 0.55 0.63 -17.43
N ALA A 143 0.34 1.54 -16.47
CA ALA A 143 1.20 2.70 -16.29
C ALA A 143 2.63 2.30 -15.91
N LEU A 144 2.79 1.35 -14.99
CA LEU A 144 4.11 0.81 -14.63
C LEU A 144 4.85 0.25 -15.83
N ASP A 145 4.18 -0.51 -16.70
CA ASP A 145 4.80 -1.13 -17.88
C ASP A 145 5.23 -0.10 -18.93
N GLN A 146 4.55 1.05 -18.98
CA GLN A 146 4.96 2.16 -19.84
C GLN A 146 6.20 2.91 -19.32
N TYR A 147 6.33 3.03 -17.99
CA TYR A 147 7.42 3.77 -17.34
C TYR A 147 8.59 2.87 -16.91
N ILE A 148 8.33 1.58 -16.68
CA ILE A 148 9.32 0.56 -16.36
C ILE A 148 9.09 -0.60 -17.34
N PRO A 149 9.45 -0.47 -18.63
CA PRO A 149 9.42 -1.60 -19.54
C PRO A 149 10.22 -2.76 -18.94
N GLU A 150 9.88 -4.00 -19.29
CA GLU A 150 10.63 -5.20 -18.88
C GLU A 150 12.10 -5.07 -19.36
N MET A 151 12.89 -4.30 -18.65
CA MET A 151 14.31 -4.16 -18.90
C MET A 151 15.10 -4.84 -17.79
N ASP A 152 16.08 -5.62 -18.19
CA ASP A 152 17.22 -5.95 -17.35
C ASP A 152 17.75 -4.67 -16.71
N MET A 153 17.59 -4.55 -15.37
CA MET A 153 18.11 -3.40 -14.66
C MET A 153 19.60 -3.25 -14.97
N PRO A 154 20.05 -2.19 -15.64
CA PRO A 154 20.74 -1.14 -14.89
C PRO A 154 20.55 0.30 -15.35
N GLN A 155 19.55 0.70 -16.10
CA GLN A 155 19.44 2.09 -16.56
C GLN A 155 18.00 2.64 -16.44
N LEU A 156 17.70 3.24 -15.29
CA LEU A 156 16.54 4.12 -15.12
C LEU A 156 16.92 5.55 -15.55
N GLN A 157 16.36 6.02 -16.67
CA GLN A 157 16.43 7.44 -17.07
C GLN A 157 15.08 8.13 -16.80
N GLU A 158 15.19 9.36 -16.24
CA GLU A 158 14.14 10.31 -15.82
C GLU A 158 12.79 10.20 -16.59
N PRO A 159 11.61 10.37 -15.92
CA PRO A 159 11.34 11.41 -14.91
C PRO A 159 11.02 10.92 -13.49
N PHE A 160 11.37 9.69 -13.13
CA PHE A 160 11.33 9.28 -11.73
C PHE A 160 12.62 9.68 -11.01
N PRO A 161 12.58 9.99 -9.70
CA PRO A 161 13.78 10.30 -8.94
C PRO A 161 14.82 9.17 -9.08
N GLN A 162 16.08 9.51 -9.32
CA GLN A 162 17.20 8.55 -9.50
C GLN A 162 17.43 7.58 -8.31
N SER A 163 16.59 7.65 -7.29
CA SER A 163 16.60 6.82 -6.07
C SER A 163 15.50 5.75 -6.03
N LEU A 164 14.90 5.39 -7.16
CA LEU A 164 13.85 4.35 -7.26
C LEU A 164 14.26 2.97 -6.72
N ASN A 165 15.55 2.72 -6.55
CA ASN A 165 16.07 1.49 -5.91
C ASN A 165 15.66 1.34 -4.44
N GLN A 166 14.88 2.26 -3.88
CA GLN A 166 14.51 2.32 -2.47
C GLN A 166 13.05 2.74 -2.23
N LEU A 167 12.14 2.48 -3.15
CA LEU A 167 10.72 2.80 -2.97
C LEU A 167 10.03 1.76 -2.07
N THR A 168 9.18 2.25 -1.21
CA THR A 168 8.34 1.44 -0.32
C THR A 168 6.89 1.53 -0.76
N VAL A 169 6.22 0.39 -0.83
CA VAL A 169 4.79 0.31 -1.09
C VAL A 169 4.06 0.12 0.23
N GLY A 170 3.27 1.10 0.63
CA GLY A 170 2.31 0.93 1.70
C GLY A 170 0.95 0.54 1.12
N ILE A 171 0.44 -0.62 1.46
CA ILE A 171 -0.91 -1.05 1.08
C ILE A 171 -1.81 -0.94 2.30
N HIS A 172 -2.91 -0.21 2.15
CA HIS A 172 -3.90 -0.03 3.21
C HIS A 172 -5.26 -0.58 2.80
N GLY A 173 -5.96 -1.06 3.82
CA GLY A 173 -7.38 -1.37 3.75
C GLY A 173 -7.69 -2.83 3.42
N PHE A 174 -7.87 -3.63 4.48
CA PHE A 174 -8.45 -4.97 4.34
C PHE A 174 -9.93 -4.96 3.93
N GLY A 175 -10.54 -3.81 3.78
CA GLY A 175 -11.83 -3.66 3.11
C GLY A 175 -11.72 -3.61 1.58
N ALA A 176 -10.50 -3.57 1.07
CA ALA A 176 -10.18 -3.32 -0.33
C ALA A 176 -9.09 -4.22 -0.93
N ILE A 177 -8.67 -5.28 -0.20
CA ILE A 177 -7.80 -6.30 -0.78
C ILE A 177 -8.53 -7.13 -1.79
#